data_1525b1e907bf22aaeb87f33dfc319840
#
_entry.id   1525b1e907bf22aaeb87f33dfc319840
#
_cell.length_a   1.000
_cell.length_b   1.000
_cell.length_c   1.000
_cell.angle_alpha   90.00
_cell.angle_beta   90.00
_cell.angle_gamma   90.00
#
_symmetry.space_group_name_H-M   'P 1'
#
loop_
_entity.id
_entity.type
_entity.pdbx_description
1 polymer ?
#
loop_
_entity_poly.entity_id
_entity_poly.type
_entity_poly.pdbx_seq_one_letter_code
_entity_poly.pdbx_strand_id
1 'polypeptide(L)'
;MANISTKAQQMPASAIRKLVPLADAAKKQGTKVYHLNVGQPDIKSPKCALEAIRNFSKENVSYSHSAGLMELRKGLVEKYYKKIGIDITVDELITTVAGSESVNLALEIACNPGDEVLVLEPFYTNYNTFAFMNGLTLKAIPTDIRNGFQVPDIEEFEKAITEKTKAILVCNPGNPTGTQYSKESMLALGDIALRSEGDLSAYNPAGCGRRYSYIYKGYIPA
;
A
#
# COMPACT_ATOMS: atom_id res chain seq x y z
N MET A 1 27.78 -25.27 1.91
CA MET A 1 27.06 -24.00 1.89
C MET A 1 25.60 -24.26 2.21
N ALA A 2 24.99 -23.45 3.07
CA ALA A 2 23.57 -23.60 3.33
C ALA A 2 22.79 -23.22 2.05
N ASN A 3 21.88 -24.09 1.61
CA ASN A 3 21.02 -23.79 0.46
C ASN A 3 19.90 -22.86 0.91
N ILE A 4 19.66 -21.78 0.15
CA ILE A 4 18.48 -20.93 0.35
C ILE A 4 17.24 -21.68 -0.16
N SER A 5 16.06 -21.36 0.41
CA SER A 5 14.82 -22.01 0.04
C SER A 5 14.45 -21.78 -1.45
N THR A 6 13.70 -22.70 -2.03
CA THR A 6 13.17 -22.55 -3.40
C THR A 6 12.36 -21.26 -3.55
N LYS A 7 11.56 -20.91 -2.56
CA LYS A 7 10.81 -19.63 -2.51
C LYS A 7 11.74 -18.43 -2.60
N ALA A 8 12.86 -18.43 -1.87
CA ALA A 8 13.83 -17.32 -1.92
C ALA A 8 14.54 -17.24 -3.28
N GLN A 9 14.80 -18.39 -3.94
CA GLN A 9 15.39 -18.44 -5.27
C GLN A 9 14.45 -17.86 -6.35
N GLN A 10 13.16 -18.02 -6.17
CA GLN A 10 12.11 -17.55 -7.09
C GLN A 10 11.65 -16.11 -6.81
N MET A 11 12.11 -15.51 -5.69
CA MET A 11 11.72 -14.14 -5.32
C MET A 11 12.04 -13.15 -6.44
N PRO A 12 11.07 -12.38 -6.96
CA PRO A 12 11.32 -11.41 -8.00
C PRO A 12 12.25 -10.30 -7.51
N ALA A 13 13.27 -9.99 -8.30
CA ALA A 13 14.18 -8.90 -8.01
C ALA A 13 13.43 -7.55 -8.09
N SER A 14 13.76 -6.63 -7.18
CA SER A 14 13.17 -5.28 -7.19
C SER A 14 13.48 -4.56 -8.49
N ALA A 15 12.44 -4.19 -9.24
CA ALA A 15 12.58 -3.46 -10.50
C ALA A 15 13.32 -2.11 -10.33
N ILE A 16 13.17 -1.48 -9.16
CA ILE A 16 13.82 -0.20 -8.83
C ILE A 16 15.30 -0.43 -8.49
N ARG A 17 15.59 -1.41 -7.64
CA ARG A 17 16.95 -1.62 -7.10
C ARG A 17 17.92 -2.25 -8.10
N LYS A 18 17.43 -2.98 -9.09
CA LYS A 18 18.29 -3.55 -10.16
C LYS A 18 19.04 -2.48 -10.97
N LEU A 19 18.60 -1.23 -10.94
CA LEU A 19 19.25 -0.11 -11.62
C LEU A 19 20.43 0.49 -10.83
N VAL A 20 20.52 0.22 -9.52
CA VAL A 20 21.57 0.78 -8.65
C VAL A 20 22.98 0.48 -9.13
N PRO A 21 23.34 -0.77 -9.47
CA PRO A 21 24.71 -1.08 -9.96
C PRO A 21 25.09 -0.33 -11.24
N LEU A 22 24.12 -0.11 -12.13
CA LEU A 22 24.34 0.64 -13.38
C LEU A 22 24.59 2.12 -13.10
N ALA A 23 23.79 2.71 -12.20
CA ALA A 23 23.96 4.08 -11.77
C ALA A 23 25.32 4.30 -11.07
N ASP A 24 25.72 3.37 -10.21
CA ASP A 24 27.00 3.43 -9.50
C ASP A 24 28.21 3.26 -10.44
N ALA A 25 28.10 2.39 -11.44
CA ALA A 25 29.12 2.25 -12.47
C ALA A 25 29.29 3.55 -13.29
N ALA A 26 28.18 4.17 -13.71
CA ALA A 26 28.20 5.44 -14.43
C ALA A 26 28.82 6.58 -13.59
N LYS A 27 28.46 6.68 -12.30
CA LYS A 27 29.04 7.66 -11.37
C LYS A 27 30.55 7.48 -11.19
N LYS A 28 31.03 6.23 -11.10
CA LYS A 28 32.48 5.93 -11.02
C LYS A 28 33.24 6.40 -12.26
N GLN A 29 32.58 6.47 -13.41
CA GLN A 29 33.13 7.00 -14.67
C GLN A 29 32.99 8.53 -14.80
N GLY A 30 32.53 9.22 -13.75
CA GLY A 30 32.36 10.69 -13.73
C GLY A 30 31.03 11.16 -14.33
N THR A 31 30.12 10.27 -14.72
CA THR A 31 28.82 10.64 -15.25
C THR A 31 27.89 11.13 -14.13
N LYS A 32 27.27 12.30 -14.32
CA LYS A 32 26.22 12.79 -13.40
C LYS A 32 24.95 11.99 -13.65
N VAL A 33 24.48 11.26 -12.62
CA VAL A 33 23.27 10.45 -12.69
C VAL A 33 22.13 11.12 -11.93
N TYR A 34 21.01 11.33 -12.61
CA TYR A 34 19.76 11.82 -12.00
C TYR A 34 18.83 10.64 -11.71
N HIS A 35 18.46 10.48 -10.44
CA HIS A 35 17.61 9.37 -9.98
C HIS A 35 16.13 9.75 -10.08
N LEU A 36 15.48 9.40 -11.19
CA LEU A 36 14.04 9.60 -11.39
C LEU A 36 13.20 8.36 -11.00
N ASN A 37 13.88 7.27 -10.66
CA ASN A 37 13.27 5.99 -10.27
C ASN A 37 13.01 5.86 -8.75
N VAL A 38 13.44 6.84 -7.96
CA VAL A 38 13.25 6.87 -6.50
C VAL A 38 12.70 8.23 -6.11
N GLY A 39 11.52 8.25 -5.52
CA GLY A 39 10.92 9.47 -4.97
C GLY A 39 11.55 9.81 -3.62
N GLN A 40 12.73 10.46 -3.64
CA GLN A 40 13.37 10.94 -2.43
C GLN A 40 12.79 12.29 -2.03
N PRO A 41 12.26 12.46 -0.78
CA PRO A 41 11.81 13.75 -0.30
C PRO A 41 12.95 14.78 -0.29
N ASP A 42 12.70 15.98 -0.80
CA ASP A 42 13.64 17.10 -0.85
C ASP A 42 13.26 18.24 0.13
N ILE A 43 12.08 18.15 0.75
CA ILE A 43 11.63 19.08 1.78
C ILE A 43 12.15 18.67 3.16
N LYS A 44 12.36 19.68 4.03
CA LYS A 44 12.82 19.43 5.40
C LYS A 44 11.76 18.70 6.22
N SER A 45 12.18 17.70 7.01
CA SER A 45 11.31 17.06 7.98
C SER A 45 10.74 18.07 8.99
N PRO A 46 9.52 17.88 9.50
CA PRO A 46 8.91 18.76 10.50
C PRO A 46 9.83 18.92 11.73
N LYS A 47 10.06 20.16 12.13
CA LYS A 47 10.91 20.46 13.30
C LYS A 47 10.42 19.76 14.56
N CYS A 48 9.09 19.77 14.80
CA CYS A 48 8.48 19.12 15.96
C CYS A 48 8.79 17.61 16.03
N ALA A 49 8.81 16.91 14.89
CA ALA A 49 9.17 15.48 14.86
C ALA A 49 10.64 15.25 15.23
N LEU A 50 11.55 16.07 14.70
CA LEU A 50 12.98 15.99 15.01
C LEU A 50 13.26 16.36 16.46
N GLU A 51 12.57 17.36 16.99
CA GLU A 51 12.67 17.78 18.40
C GLU A 51 12.13 16.71 19.35
N ALA A 52 11.01 16.07 19.02
CA ALA A 52 10.47 14.96 19.80
C ALA A 52 11.46 13.80 19.91
N ILE A 53 12.16 13.47 18.81
CA ILE A 53 13.20 12.43 18.81
C ILE A 53 14.40 12.86 19.67
N ARG A 54 14.87 14.11 19.54
CA ARG A 54 16.02 14.61 20.31
C ARG A 54 15.75 14.69 21.81
N ASN A 55 14.51 15.00 22.18
CA ASN A 55 14.07 15.15 23.57
C ASN A 55 13.56 13.84 24.18
N PHE A 56 13.68 12.73 23.47
CA PHE A 56 13.31 11.43 24.00
C PHE A 56 14.28 11.03 25.12
N SER A 57 13.78 11.03 26.35
CA SER A 57 14.60 10.87 27.58
C SER A 57 14.28 9.60 28.36
N LYS A 58 13.54 8.64 27.79
CA LYS A 58 13.28 7.37 28.46
C LYS A 58 14.55 6.54 28.54
N GLU A 59 14.99 6.23 29.75
CA GLU A 59 16.15 5.35 29.98
C GLU A 59 15.89 3.92 29.55
N ASN A 60 14.62 3.46 29.65
CA ASN A 60 14.18 2.14 29.22
C ASN A 60 13.18 2.26 28.05
N VAL A 61 13.50 1.61 26.94
CA VAL A 61 12.57 1.37 25.84
C VAL A 61 11.97 -0.01 26.02
N SER A 62 10.84 -0.07 26.72
CA SER A 62 10.09 -1.32 26.95
C SER A 62 9.25 -1.70 25.71
N TYR A 63 8.77 -2.95 25.68
CA TYR A 63 7.81 -3.39 24.67
C TYR A 63 6.54 -2.52 24.70
N SER A 64 6.03 -2.19 23.52
CA SER A 64 4.72 -1.57 23.36
C SER A 64 3.61 -2.64 23.34
N HIS A 65 2.37 -2.20 23.44
CA HIS A 65 1.21 -3.06 23.16
C HIS A 65 1.27 -3.58 21.72
N SER A 66 0.79 -4.81 21.47
CA SER A 66 0.84 -5.46 20.15
C SER A 66 0.14 -4.65 19.03
N ALA A 67 -0.92 -3.91 19.36
CA ALA A 67 -1.57 -3.01 18.41
C ALA A 67 -0.86 -1.65 18.26
N GLY A 68 0.26 -1.42 18.95
CA GLY A 68 1.00 -0.15 18.98
C GLY A 68 0.63 0.74 20.17
N LEU A 69 1.38 1.82 20.33
CA LEU A 69 1.20 2.76 21.44
C LEU A 69 -0.19 3.37 21.44
N MET A 70 -0.87 3.35 22.60
CA MET A 70 -2.22 3.87 22.75
C MET A 70 -2.31 5.35 22.38
N GLU A 71 -1.31 6.14 22.79
CA GLU A 71 -1.26 7.58 22.48
C GLU A 71 -1.20 7.83 20.98
N LEU A 72 -0.43 7.02 20.23
CA LEU A 72 -0.36 7.12 18.78
C LEU A 72 -1.70 6.75 18.14
N ARG A 73 -2.31 5.62 18.57
CA ARG A 73 -3.61 5.19 18.03
C ARG A 73 -4.72 6.20 18.30
N LYS A 74 -4.79 6.74 19.53
CA LYS A 74 -5.73 7.83 19.86
C LYS A 74 -5.47 9.08 19.01
N GLY A 75 -4.22 9.48 18.86
CA GLY A 75 -3.85 10.62 18.03
C GLY A 75 -4.25 10.43 16.56
N LEU A 76 -4.08 9.23 16.00
CA LEU A 76 -4.50 8.90 14.63
C LEU A 76 -6.04 8.93 14.50
N VAL A 77 -6.77 8.31 15.41
CA VAL A 77 -8.23 8.31 15.39
C VAL A 77 -8.79 9.73 15.50
N GLU A 78 -8.38 10.49 16.51
CA GLU A 78 -8.97 11.81 16.82
C GLU A 78 -8.50 12.92 15.87
N LYS A 79 -7.21 12.93 15.52
CA LYS A 79 -6.59 14.05 14.81
C LYS A 79 -6.45 13.82 13.30
N TYR A 80 -6.55 12.58 12.84
CA TYR A 80 -6.40 12.24 11.44
C TYR A 80 -7.70 11.64 10.87
N TYR A 81 -8.09 10.43 11.28
CA TYR A 81 -9.23 9.73 10.69
C TYR A 81 -10.55 10.49 10.86
N LYS A 82 -10.81 11.02 12.04
CA LYS A 82 -12.01 11.81 12.30
C LYS A 82 -12.11 13.08 11.45
N LYS A 83 -10.95 13.72 11.17
CA LYS A 83 -10.91 14.92 10.30
C LYS A 83 -11.25 14.63 8.85
N ILE A 84 -10.96 13.43 8.38
CA ILE A 84 -11.26 13.00 7.01
C ILE A 84 -12.56 12.21 6.91
N GLY A 85 -13.39 12.24 7.96
CA GLY A 85 -14.72 11.63 7.98
C GLY A 85 -14.73 10.12 8.12
N ILE A 86 -13.61 9.50 8.55
CA ILE A 86 -13.53 8.07 8.83
C ILE A 86 -13.80 7.85 10.31
N ASP A 87 -14.90 7.17 10.62
CA ASP A 87 -15.31 6.84 11.98
C ASP A 87 -14.81 5.45 12.36
N ILE A 88 -13.66 5.42 13.05
CA ILE A 88 -13.05 4.22 13.62
C ILE A 88 -12.68 4.43 15.07
N THR A 89 -12.63 3.35 15.83
CA THR A 89 -12.18 3.34 17.22
C THR A 89 -10.69 2.97 17.34
N VAL A 90 -10.11 3.19 18.51
CA VAL A 90 -8.73 2.77 18.77
C VAL A 90 -8.56 1.25 18.73
N ASP A 91 -9.61 0.48 18.97
CA ASP A 91 -9.56 -0.99 18.98
C ASP A 91 -9.63 -1.59 17.57
N GLU A 92 -10.05 -0.77 16.59
CA GLU A 92 -10.06 -1.12 15.15
C GLU A 92 -8.76 -0.69 14.44
N LEU A 93 -7.79 -0.14 15.18
CA LEU A 93 -6.54 0.38 14.62
C LEU A 93 -5.32 -0.35 15.16
N ILE A 94 -4.54 -0.91 14.27
CA ILE A 94 -3.21 -1.49 14.54
C ILE A 94 -2.17 -0.62 13.83
N THR A 95 -1.11 -0.25 14.55
CA THR A 95 0.03 0.45 13.96
C THR A 95 1.12 -0.53 13.57
N THR A 96 1.69 -0.34 12.41
CA THR A 96 2.78 -1.15 11.85
C THR A 96 4.07 -0.31 11.72
N VAL A 97 5.20 -0.96 11.46
CA VAL A 97 6.48 -0.27 11.26
C VAL A 97 6.40 0.70 10.08
N ALA A 98 5.74 0.27 8.99
CA ALA A 98 5.53 1.12 7.81
C ALA A 98 4.38 0.57 6.96
N GLY A 99 3.92 1.34 5.96
CA GLY A 99 2.85 0.93 5.06
C GLY A 99 3.10 -0.38 4.30
N SER A 100 4.36 -0.78 4.11
CA SER A 100 4.69 -2.08 3.50
C SER A 100 4.27 -3.26 4.38
N GLU A 101 4.47 -3.16 5.68
CA GLU A 101 4.01 -4.17 6.63
C GLU A 101 2.48 -4.21 6.67
N SER A 102 1.81 -3.04 6.69
CA SER A 102 0.35 -2.97 6.64
C SER A 102 -0.23 -3.67 5.43
N VAL A 103 0.32 -3.41 4.23
CA VAL A 103 -0.15 -4.05 2.99
C VAL A 103 0.08 -5.55 3.04
N ASN A 104 1.26 -6.00 3.51
CA ASN A 104 1.56 -7.43 3.61
C ASN A 104 0.61 -8.16 4.56
N LEU A 105 0.40 -7.61 5.77
CA LEU A 105 -0.52 -8.18 6.75
C LEU A 105 -1.96 -8.22 6.26
N ALA A 106 -2.40 -7.19 5.56
CA ALA A 106 -3.76 -7.17 5.04
C ALA A 106 -3.99 -8.17 3.91
N LEU A 107 -3.01 -8.37 3.04
CA LEU A 107 -3.08 -9.43 2.02
C LEU A 107 -3.10 -10.81 2.69
N GLU A 108 -2.31 -11.02 3.74
CA GLU A 108 -2.28 -12.25 4.52
C GLU A 108 -3.61 -12.54 5.22
N ILE A 109 -4.28 -11.50 5.73
CA ILE A 109 -5.59 -11.63 6.40
C ILE A 109 -6.72 -11.86 5.39
N ALA A 110 -6.65 -11.20 4.23
CA ALA A 110 -7.74 -11.20 3.25
C ALA A 110 -7.71 -12.37 2.26
N CYS A 111 -6.55 -13.00 2.05
CA CYS A 111 -6.35 -13.95 0.96
C CYS A 111 -5.65 -15.22 1.44
N ASN A 112 -5.95 -16.34 0.78
CA ASN A 112 -5.23 -17.61 0.93
C ASN A 112 -4.19 -17.80 -0.19
N PRO A 113 -3.14 -18.61 0.01
CA PRO A 113 -2.25 -18.99 -1.07
C PRO A 113 -3.02 -19.57 -2.28
N GLY A 114 -2.74 -19.03 -3.47
CA GLY A 114 -3.42 -19.38 -4.72
C GLY A 114 -4.52 -18.41 -5.13
N ASP A 115 -4.91 -17.48 -4.24
CA ASP A 115 -5.90 -16.45 -4.56
C ASP A 115 -5.33 -15.36 -5.48
N GLU A 116 -6.24 -14.62 -6.09
CA GLU A 116 -5.95 -13.49 -6.99
C GLU A 116 -6.30 -12.16 -6.34
N VAL A 117 -5.45 -11.16 -6.61
CA VAL A 117 -5.66 -9.77 -6.19
C VAL A 117 -5.64 -8.87 -7.42
N LEU A 118 -6.71 -8.12 -7.66
CA LEU A 118 -6.75 -7.13 -8.73
C LEU A 118 -5.99 -5.88 -8.30
N VAL A 119 -5.25 -5.28 -9.23
CA VAL A 119 -4.50 -4.05 -9.02
C VAL A 119 -4.48 -3.20 -10.28
N LEU A 120 -4.61 -1.88 -10.15
CA LEU A 120 -4.50 -0.96 -11.28
C LEU A 120 -3.03 -0.81 -11.71
N GLU A 121 -2.73 -0.99 -13.01
CA GLU A 121 -1.39 -0.86 -13.57
C GLU A 121 -1.24 0.50 -14.29
N PRO A 122 -0.11 1.22 -14.08
CA PRO A 122 1.08 0.86 -13.29
C PRO A 122 0.87 1.01 -11.79
N PHE A 123 1.51 0.15 -11.01
CA PHE A 123 1.40 0.11 -9.55
C PHE A 123 2.78 0.06 -8.85
N TYR A 124 2.78 0.24 -7.54
CA TYR A 124 3.97 0.14 -6.72
C TYR A 124 4.58 -1.27 -6.79
N THR A 125 5.78 -1.36 -7.34
CA THR A 125 6.42 -2.64 -7.73
C THR A 125 6.57 -3.65 -6.59
N ASN A 126 6.63 -3.18 -5.33
CA ASN A 126 6.72 -4.07 -4.18
C ASN A 126 5.45 -4.89 -3.92
N TYR A 127 4.31 -4.52 -4.53
CA TYR A 127 3.11 -5.36 -4.44
C TYR A 127 3.36 -6.75 -5.03
N ASN A 128 4.18 -6.87 -6.08
CA ASN A 128 4.62 -8.17 -6.60
C ASN A 128 5.34 -9.01 -5.52
N THR A 129 6.20 -8.37 -4.73
CA THR A 129 6.92 -9.05 -3.65
C THR A 129 5.96 -9.50 -2.56
N PHE A 130 5.03 -8.64 -2.14
CA PHE A 130 4.05 -8.98 -1.09
C PHE A 130 3.11 -10.10 -1.56
N ALA A 131 2.61 -10.04 -2.79
CA ALA A 131 1.81 -11.11 -3.37
C ALA A 131 2.59 -12.42 -3.40
N PHE A 132 3.82 -12.41 -3.91
CA PHE A 132 4.69 -13.59 -3.93
C PHE A 132 4.93 -14.17 -2.53
N MET A 133 5.18 -13.31 -1.53
CA MET A 133 5.39 -13.75 -0.14
C MET A 133 4.17 -14.48 0.42
N ASN A 134 2.98 -14.06 0.04
CA ASN A 134 1.70 -14.64 0.47
C ASN A 134 1.18 -15.74 -0.48
N GLY A 135 1.92 -16.08 -1.53
CA GLY A 135 1.50 -17.09 -2.51
C GLY A 135 0.33 -16.65 -3.38
N LEU A 136 0.15 -15.33 -3.58
CA LEU A 136 -0.95 -14.73 -4.32
C LEU A 136 -0.54 -14.40 -5.76
N THR A 137 -1.53 -14.28 -6.64
CA THR A 137 -1.35 -13.81 -8.01
C THR A 137 -1.90 -12.39 -8.13
N LEU A 138 -1.05 -11.43 -8.57
CA LEU A 138 -1.54 -10.11 -8.96
C LEU A 138 -2.10 -10.15 -10.37
N LYS A 139 -3.34 -9.69 -10.53
CA LYS A 139 -4.00 -9.48 -11.82
C LYS A 139 -4.06 -7.99 -12.11
N ALA A 140 -3.27 -7.53 -13.08
CA ALA A 140 -3.21 -6.13 -13.44
C ALA A 140 -4.40 -5.72 -14.31
N ILE A 141 -5.07 -4.64 -13.94
CA ILE A 141 -6.05 -3.93 -14.75
C ILE A 141 -5.31 -2.73 -15.39
N PRO A 142 -5.11 -2.72 -16.70
CA PRO A 142 -4.35 -1.66 -17.36
C PRO A 142 -5.09 -0.33 -17.28
N THR A 143 -4.36 0.73 -17.00
CA THR A 143 -4.82 2.11 -17.12
C THR A 143 -4.10 2.81 -18.26
N ASP A 144 -4.63 3.94 -18.73
CA ASP A 144 -4.09 4.65 -19.91
C ASP A 144 -3.53 6.01 -19.53
N ILE A 145 -2.29 6.30 -19.95
CA ILE A 145 -1.65 7.59 -19.75
C ILE A 145 -2.42 8.72 -20.47
N ARG A 146 -3.10 8.41 -21.56
CA ARG A 146 -3.87 9.40 -22.34
C ARG A 146 -5.07 9.98 -21.58
N ASN A 147 -5.59 9.22 -20.59
CA ASN A 147 -6.63 9.70 -19.69
C ASN A 147 -6.10 10.00 -18.26
N GLY A 148 -4.77 10.13 -18.11
CA GLY A 148 -4.13 10.40 -16.83
C GLY A 148 -4.15 9.23 -15.85
N PHE A 149 -4.19 8.00 -16.34
CA PHE A 149 -4.23 6.78 -15.54
C PHE A 149 -5.46 6.68 -14.62
N GLN A 150 -6.60 7.23 -15.05
CA GLN A 150 -7.85 7.12 -14.32
C GLN A 150 -8.34 5.67 -14.26
N VAL A 151 -9.22 5.37 -13.31
CA VAL A 151 -9.87 4.07 -13.20
C VAL A 151 -10.58 3.76 -14.52
N PRO A 152 -10.32 2.61 -15.16
CA PRO A 152 -11.01 2.21 -16.37
C PRO A 152 -12.47 1.85 -16.07
N ASP A 153 -13.22 1.55 -17.14
CA ASP A 153 -14.61 1.14 -17.02
C ASP A 153 -14.76 -0.08 -16.12
N ILE A 154 -15.85 -0.12 -15.38
CA ILE A 154 -16.15 -1.14 -14.38
C ILE A 154 -16.18 -2.54 -14.98
N GLU A 155 -16.62 -2.66 -16.22
CA GLU A 155 -16.66 -3.90 -16.99
C GLU A 155 -15.28 -4.56 -17.14
N GLU A 156 -14.20 -3.80 -17.11
CA GLU A 156 -12.84 -4.34 -17.17
C GLU A 156 -12.48 -5.08 -15.87
N PHE A 157 -12.99 -4.61 -14.74
CA PHE A 157 -12.86 -5.32 -13.47
C PHE A 157 -13.74 -6.57 -13.45
N GLU A 158 -14.99 -6.47 -13.89
CA GLU A 158 -15.92 -7.60 -13.92
C GLU A 158 -15.39 -8.74 -14.80
N LYS A 159 -14.79 -8.43 -15.96
CA LYS A 159 -14.11 -9.43 -16.83
C LYS A 159 -12.89 -10.06 -16.16
N ALA A 160 -12.19 -9.31 -15.29
CA ALA A 160 -11.00 -9.80 -14.62
C ALA A 160 -11.31 -10.62 -13.37
N ILE A 161 -12.47 -10.47 -12.76
CA ILE A 161 -12.88 -11.21 -11.56
C ILE A 161 -13.08 -12.69 -11.90
N THR A 162 -12.54 -13.56 -11.06
CA THR A 162 -12.74 -15.01 -11.08
C THR A 162 -13.11 -15.50 -9.68
N GLU A 163 -13.45 -16.77 -9.55
CA GLU A 163 -13.69 -17.40 -8.24
C GLU A 163 -12.50 -17.31 -7.28
N LYS A 164 -11.28 -17.13 -7.83
CA LYS A 164 -10.05 -16.95 -7.05
C LYS A 164 -9.79 -15.51 -6.64
N THR A 165 -10.51 -14.56 -7.20
CA THR A 165 -10.31 -13.13 -6.88
C THR A 165 -10.85 -12.85 -5.49
N LYS A 166 -9.98 -12.41 -4.57
CA LYS A 166 -10.32 -12.18 -3.15
C LYS A 166 -10.12 -10.75 -2.68
N ALA A 167 -9.40 -9.93 -3.46
CA ALA A 167 -9.17 -8.54 -3.10
C ALA A 167 -8.96 -7.64 -4.32
N ILE A 168 -9.24 -6.35 -4.14
CA ILE A 168 -8.84 -5.27 -5.03
C ILE A 168 -7.89 -4.35 -4.25
N LEU A 169 -6.64 -4.23 -4.69
CA LEU A 169 -5.62 -3.40 -4.06
C LEU A 169 -5.52 -2.06 -4.80
N VAL A 170 -5.91 -0.98 -4.12
CA VAL A 170 -5.89 0.38 -4.68
C VAL A 170 -4.92 1.25 -3.89
N CYS A 171 -4.13 2.06 -4.60
CA CYS A 171 -3.29 3.12 -4.05
C CYS A 171 -3.81 4.47 -4.54
N ASN A 172 -4.34 5.30 -3.63
CA ASN A 172 -4.89 6.62 -3.98
C ASN A 172 -4.37 7.69 -3.01
N PRO A 173 -3.62 8.71 -3.50
CA PRO A 173 -3.14 8.89 -4.88
C PRO A 173 -2.21 7.77 -5.35
N GLY A 174 -2.24 7.48 -6.66
CA GLY A 174 -1.53 6.37 -7.28
C GLY A 174 0.00 6.45 -7.15
N ASN A 175 0.64 5.33 -6.90
CA ASN A 175 2.09 5.19 -7.02
C ASN A 175 2.39 4.18 -8.13
N PRO A 176 3.08 4.56 -9.24
CA PRO A 176 3.93 5.75 -9.40
C PRO A 176 3.27 6.95 -10.11
N THR A 177 2.01 6.86 -10.53
CA THR A 177 1.38 7.84 -11.44
C THR A 177 1.08 9.19 -10.82
N GLY A 178 0.87 9.25 -9.47
CA GLY A 178 0.38 10.44 -8.79
C GLY A 178 -1.12 10.73 -9.04
N THR A 179 -1.79 9.89 -9.81
CA THR A 179 -3.21 10.06 -10.14
C THR A 179 -4.07 9.97 -8.88
N GLN A 180 -4.98 10.92 -8.74
CA GLN A 180 -6.01 10.89 -7.70
C GLN A 180 -7.33 10.43 -8.34
N TYR A 181 -7.86 9.34 -7.83
CA TYR A 181 -9.14 8.78 -8.29
C TYR A 181 -10.31 9.55 -7.67
N SER A 182 -11.37 9.71 -8.43
CA SER A 182 -12.59 10.39 -7.96
C SER A 182 -13.32 9.55 -6.90
N LYS A 183 -14.17 10.23 -6.11
CA LYS A 183 -15.02 9.56 -5.14
C LYS A 183 -15.95 8.54 -5.81
N GLU A 184 -16.49 8.90 -6.97
CA GLU A 184 -17.39 8.08 -7.77
C GLU A 184 -16.69 6.79 -8.22
N SER A 185 -15.47 6.90 -8.74
CA SER A 185 -14.65 5.74 -9.11
C SER A 185 -14.36 4.82 -7.92
N MET A 186 -14.04 5.41 -6.76
CA MET A 186 -13.77 4.63 -5.55
C MET A 186 -14.99 3.91 -5.01
N LEU A 187 -16.17 4.56 -5.10
CA LEU A 187 -17.44 3.93 -4.71
C LEU A 187 -17.80 2.79 -5.68
N ALA A 188 -17.61 2.99 -6.98
CA ALA A 188 -17.87 1.95 -7.98
C ALA A 188 -16.99 0.72 -7.76
N LEU A 189 -15.70 0.89 -7.43
CA LEU A 189 -14.82 -0.22 -7.05
C LEU A 189 -15.30 -0.94 -5.78
N GLY A 190 -15.78 -0.18 -4.79
CA GLY A 190 -16.39 -0.74 -3.58
C GLY A 190 -17.65 -1.56 -3.89
N ASP A 191 -18.50 -1.08 -4.80
CA ASP A 191 -19.72 -1.77 -5.19
C ASP A 191 -19.44 -3.09 -5.92
N ILE A 192 -18.39 -3.14 -6.78
CA ILE A 192 -17.95 -4.40 -7.40
C ILE A 192 -17.57 -5.42 -6.32
N ALA A 193 -16.76 -5.00 -5.38
CA ALA A 193 -16.33 -5.88 -4.30
C ALA A 193 -17.50 -6.41 -3.45
N LEU A 194 -18.59 -5.63 -3.36
CA LEU A 194 -19.83 -6.03 -2.67
C LEU A 194 -20.68 -7.01 -3.44
N ARG A 195 -20.75 -6.86 -4.78
CA ARG A 195 -21.63 -7.68 -5.63
C ARG A 195 -21.07 -9.05 -5.92
N SER A 196 -19.74 -9.20 -5.84
CA SER A 196 -19.10 -10.49 -6.02
C SER A 196 -19.47 -11.38 -4.84
N GLU A 197 -20.44 -12.27 -5.02
CA GLU A 197 -20.91 -13.22 -4.02
C GLU A 197 -19.73 -14.07 -3.53
N GLY A 198 -19.24 -13.74 -2.34
CA GLY A 198 -18.15 -14.42 -1.64
C GLY A 198 -16.89 -13.57 -1.51
N ASP A 199 -16.61 -13.17 -0.31
CA ASP A 199 -15.28 -12.83 0.26
C ASP A 199 -14.32 -11.88 -0.49
N LEU A 200 -14.77 -10.98 -1.35
CA LEU A 200 -13.92 -9.89 -1.82
C LEU A 200 -13.71 -8.84 -0.72
N SER A 201 -12.45 -8.65 -0.33
CA SER A 201 -12.05 -7.55 0.55
C SER A 201 -11.77 -6.31 -0.30
N ALA A 202 -12.57 -5.26 -0.15
CA ALA A 202 -12.34 -3.99 -0.82
C ALA A 202 -11.86 -2.92 0.15
N TYR A 203 -11.00 -2.06 -0.32
CA TYR A 203 -10.63 -0.84 0.37
C TYR A 203 -11.67 0.26 0.08
N ASN A 204 -12.25 0.87 1.14
CA ASN A 204 -13.14 2.02 1.00
C ASN A 204 -12.65 3.20 1.87
N PRO A 205 -12.29 4.35 1.29
CA PRO A 205 -11.89 5.54 2.02
C PRO A 205 -13.06 6.33 2.62
N ALA A 206 -14.30 6.03 2.28
CA ALA A 206 -15.46 6.87 2.60
C ALA A 206 -16.45 6.26 3.58
N GLY A 207 -16.07 5.20 4.32
CA GLY A 207 -16.88 4.68 5.43
C GLY A 207 -18.33 4.34 5.05
N CYS A 208 -18.57 3.14 4.51
CA CYS A 208 -19.92 2.57 4.49
C CYS A 208 -19.87 1.09 4.94
N GLY A 209 -20.47 0.85 6.07
CA GLY A 209 -21.05 -0.36 6.65
C GLY A 209 -20.40 -1.75 6.45
N ARG A 210 -19.81 -2.26 7.54
CA ARG A 210 -19.85 -3.66 8.01
C ARG A 210 -19.35 -4.82 7.13
N ARG A 211 -18.14 -4.82 6.62
CA ARG A 211 -17.35 -6.04 6.26
C ARG A 211 -16.13 -5.73 5.42
N TYR A 212 -15.31 -4.74 5.79
CA TYR A 212 -14.16 -4.35 4.96
C TYR A 212 -12.89 -4.31 5.77
N SER A 213 -11.83 -4.97 5.27
CA SER A 213 -10.48 -4.71 5.74
C SER A 213 -9.96 -3.47 5.02
N TYR A 214 -9.72 -2.39 5.79
CA TYR A 214 -9.20 -1.15 5.24
C TYR A 214 -7.69 -1.10 5.40
N ILE A 215 -6.99 -0.92 4.28
CA ILE A 215 -5.61 -0.48 4.28
C ILE A 215 -5.57 0.90 3.67
N TYR A 216 -5.34 1.92 4.48
CA TYR A 216 -5.15 3.26 3.99
C TYR A 216 -3.66 3.61 3.96
N LYS A 217 -3.16 3.86 2.75
CA LYS A 217 -1.90 4.55 2.51
C LYS A 217 -2.19 5.72 1.57
N GLY A 218 -2.53 6.88 2.13
CA GLY A 218 -2.78 8.05 1.32
C GLY A 218 -2.78 9.32 2.15
N TYR A 219 -2.29 10.39 1.54
CA TYR A 219 -2.47 11.76 1.95
C TYR A 219 -3.75 12.25 1.30
N ILE A 220 -4.74 12.71 2.09
CA ILE A 220 -5.86 13.49 1.59
C ILE A 220 -5.46 14.94 1.80
N PRO A 221 -5.24 15.71 0.72
CA PRO A 221 -5.10 17.15 0.89
C PRO A 221 -6.41 17.73 1.40
N ALA A 222 -6.28 18.72 2.31
CA ALA A 222 -7.38 19.52 2.82
C ALA A 222 -8.07 20.29 1.72
#